data_3d374fed3a292fc9cae096151c4d1605
#
_entry.id   3d374fed3a292fc9cae096151c4d1605
#
_cell.length_a   1.000
_cell.length_b   1.000
_cell.length_c   1.000
_cell.angle_alpha   90.00
_cell.angle_beta   90.00
_cell.angle_gamma   90.00
#
_symmetry.space_group_name_H-M   'P 1'
#
loop_
_entity.id
_entity.type
_entity.pdbx_description
1 polymer ?
#
loop_
_entity_poly.entity_id
_entity_poly.type
_entity_poly.pdbx_seq_one_letter_code
_entity_poly.pdbx_strand_id
1 'polypeptide(L)'
;MNNSPKFIVFEGIDGAGKTTQIKMLAARLKERGITCHISAEPTEYPSGKKIREALAGRLAATPIEMAEMFAADREIHNTHEGDGINACLASGTTVISDRYYYSSLAYQGTVLGFDTVAKLNLDNENIRRPDLCLFLDLTPERSLERIGARADVPTEIYENREYLERTRKTFFDTFERLKERGENIIIIDAYGSVDEVAQRISDAVLPIFE
;
A
#
# COMPACT_ATOMS: atom_id res chain seq x y z
N MET A 1 -18.32 -20.54 -4.30
CA MET A 1 -17.30 -19.48 -4.08
C MET A 1 -17.68 -18.30 -4.96
N ASN A 2 -17.81 -17.14 -4.36
CA ASN A 2 -18.06 -15.91 -5.11
C ASN A 2 -16.70 -15.39 -5.63
N ASN A 3 -16.30 -15.79 -6.84
CA ASN A 3 -15.04 -15.41 -7.45
C ASN A 3 -15.07 -13.97 -8.03
N SER A 4 -15.88 -13.08 -7.46
CA SER A 4 -15.83 -11.67 -7.88
C SER A 4 -14.44 -11.10 -7.58
N PRO A 5 -13.83 -10.38 -8.54
CA PRO A 5 -12.50 -9.82 -8.36
C PRO A 5 -12.50 -8.83 -7.19
N LYS A 6 -11.40 -8.75 -6.48
CA LYS A 6 -11.23 -7.88 -5.30
C LYS A 6 -10.07 -6.93 -5.50
N PHE A 7 -10.16 -5.76 -4.88
CA PHE A 7 -9.04 -4.84 -4.77
C PHE A 7 -8.46 -4.91 -3.36
N ILE A 8 -7.25 -5.45 -3.23
CA ILE A 8 -6.55 -5.69 -1.97
C ILE A 8 -5.31 -4.80 -1.93
N VAL A 9 -5.12 -4.09 -0.83
CA VAL A 9 -3.96 -3.23 -0.61
C VAL A 9 -3.09 -3.78 0.51
N PHE A 10 -1.78 -3.74 0.30
CA PHE A 10 -0.79 -4.01 1.33
C PHE A 10 -0.14 -2.72 1.79
N GLU A 11 -0.11 -2.51 3.08
CA GLU A 11 0.53 -1.38 3.74
C GLU A 11 1.49 -1.85 4.84
N GLY A 12 2.32 -0.95 5.28
CA GLY A 12 3.31 -1.20 6.31
C GLY A 12 4.57 -0.38 6.09
N ILE A 13 5.35 -0.21 7.14
CA ILE A 13 6.65 0.47 7.06
C ILE A 13 7.62 -0.28 6.14
N ASP A 14 8.69 0.37 5.70
CA ASP A 14 9.70 -0.28 4.86
C ASP A 14 10.35 -1.43 5.64
N GLY A 15 10.69 -2.50 4.95
CA GLY A 15 11.18 -3.72 5.60
C GLY A 15 10.11 -4.65 6.18
N ALA A 16 8.82 -4.27 6.22
CA ALA A 16 7.74 -5.12 6.76
C ALA A 16 7.51 -6.42 5.97
N GLY A 17 8.04 -6.52 4.73
CA GLY A 17 7.95 -7.74 3.92
C GLY A 17 6.82 -7.74 2.90
N LYS A 18 6.19 -6.60 2.63
CA LYS A 18 5.06 -6.46 1.70
C LYS A 18 5.27 -7.19 0.37
N THR A 19 6.32 -6.86 -0.36
CA THR A 19 6.58 -7.42 -1.70
C THR A 19 6.68 -8.95 -1.70
N THR A 20 7.28 -9.56 -0.68
CA THR A 20 7.35 -11.02 -0.53
C THR A 20 5.97 -11.61 -0.31
N GLN A 21 5.21 -11.03 0.61
CA GLN A 21 3.89 -11.52 0.99
C GLN A 21 2.86 -11.33 -0.13
N ILE A 22 2.94 -10.25 -0.90
CA ILE A 22 2.11 -10.02 -2.09
C ILE A 22 2.32 -11.14 -3.12
N LYS A 23 3.58 -11.51 -3.41
CA LYS A 23 3.89 -12.60 -4.35
C LYS A 23 3.36 -13.94 -3.86
N MET A 24 3.48 -14.23 -2.56
CA MET A 24 2.96 -15.47 -1.97
C MET A 24 1.44 -15.51 -2.00
N LEU A 25 0.77 -14.41 -1.66
CA LEU A 25 -0.68 -14.34 -1.76
C LEU A 25 -1.17 -14.54 -3.20
N ALA A 26 -0.56 -13.86 -4.17
CA ALA A 26 -0.92 -14.01 -5.58
C ALA A 26 -0.75 -15.46 -6.08
N ALA A 27 0.32 -16.15 -5.65
CA ALA A 27 0.53 -17.56 -5.96
C ALA A 27 -0.58 -18.46 -5.36
N ARG A 28 -0.93 -18.27 -4.08
CA ARG A 28 -2.00 -19.01 -3.41
C ARG A 28 -3.38 -18.76 -4.02
N LEU A 29 -3.68 -17.53 -4.42
CA LEU A 29 -4.94 -17.19 -5.11
C LEU A 29 -5.00 -17.83 -6.49
N LYS A 30 -3.88 -17.85 -7.21
CA LYS A 30 -3.77 -18.54 -8.51
C LYS A 30 -4.05 -20.03 -8.40
N GLU A 31 -3.57 -20.71 -7.37
CA GLU A 31 -3.85 -22.13 -7.08
C GLU A 31 -5.36 -22.40 -6.87
N ARG A 32 -6.10 -21.36 -6.45
CA ARG A 32 -7.57 -21.38 -6.30
C ARG A 32 -8.33 -20.91 -7.55
N GLY A 33 -7.63 -20.68 -8.65
CA GLY A 33 -8.23 -20.23 -9.91
C GLY A 33 -8.55 -18.73 -9.96
N ILE A 34 -8.03 -17.93 -9.02
CA ILE A 34 -8.24 -16.48 -8.97
C ILE A 34 -7.06 -15.81 -9.68
N THR A 35 -7.34 -15.13 -10.78
CA THR A 35 -6.34 -14.34 -11.51
C THR A 35 -6.03 -13.05 -10.75
N CYS A 36 -4.74 -12.72 -10.61
CA CYS A 36 -4.29 -11.53 -9.90
C CYS A 36 -3.40 -10.66 -10.79
N HIS A 37 -3.60 -9.35 -10.71
CA HIS A 37 -2.69 -8.31 -11.17
C HIS A 37 -1.99 -7.70 -9.95
N ILE A 38 -0.66 -7.65 -9.97
CA ILE A 38 0.14 -7.03 -8.90
C ILE A 38 0.56 -5.65 -9.39
N SER A 39 0.25 -4.63 -8.63
CA SER A 39 0.66 -3.25 -8.86
C SER A 39 1.32 -2.64 -7.64
N ALA A 40 1.83 -1.43 -7.76
CA ALA A 40 2.44 -0.69 -6.66
C ALA A 40 2.30 0.82 -6.87
N GLU A 41 2.34 1.59 -5.80
CA GLU A 41 2.44 3.04 -5.84
C GLU A 41 3.72 3.52 -5.12
N PRO A 42 4.46 4.49 -5.71
CA PRO A 42 4.20 5.16 -7.00
C PRO A 42 4.23 4.19 -8.17
N THR A 43 3.36 4.40 -9.18
CA THR A 43 3.21 3.51 -10.33
C THR A 43 4.43 3.53 -11.27
N GLU A 44 4.46 2.61 -12.25
CA GLU A 44 5.45 2.66 -13.33
C GLU A 44 5.09 3.65 -14.46
N TYR A 45 3.94 4.32 -14.37
CA TYR A 45 3.57 5.37 -15.30
C TYR A 45 4.49 6.60 -15.20
N PRO A 46 4.47 7.52 -16.17
CA PRO A 46 5.27 8.75 -16.11
C PRO A 46 5.05 9.57 -14.84
N SER A 47 3.83 9.58 -14.28
CA SER A 47 3.47 10.22 -13.02
C SER A 47 4.23 9.61 -11.83
N GLY A 48 4.23 8.29 -11.70
CA GLY A 48 4.95 7.61 -10.63
C GLY A 48 6.47 7.72 -10.75
N LYS A 49 7.00 7.73 -11.98
CA LYS A 49 8.43 8.02 -12.22
C LYS A 49 8.80 9.42 -11.73
N LYS A 50 7.96 10.43 -11.98
CA LYS A 50 8.16 11.80 -11.49
C LYS A 50 8.19 11.86 -9.97
N ILE A 51 7.30 11.11 -9.28
CA ILE A 51 7.32 11.00 -7.82
C ILE A 51 8.65 10.42 -7.33
N ARG A 52 9.14 9.34 -7.96
CA ARG A 52 10.44 8.76 -7.59
C ARG A 52 11.61 9.72 -7.78
N GLU A 53 11.59 10.57 -8.81
CA GLU A 53 12.58 11.65 -8.98
C GLU A 53 12.53 12.65 -7.82
N ALA A 54 11.32 13.03 -7.37
CA ALA A 54 11.15 13.93 -6.25
C ALA A 54 11.61 13.30 -4.91
N LEU A 55 11.24 12.04 -4.67
CA LEU A 55 11.68 11.29 -3.48
C LEU A 55 13.21 11.12 -3.43
N ALA A 56 13.85 10.97 -4.59
CA ALA A 56 15.30 10.88 -4.71
C ALA A 56 16.02 12.26 -4.66
N GLY A 57 15.28 13.36 -4.43
CA GLY A 57 15.85 14.71 -4.36
C GLY A 57 16.30 15.29 -5.71
N ARG A 58 15.98 14.63 -6.84
CA ARG A 58 16.32 15.12 -8.19
C ARG A 58 15.28 16.10 -8.75
N LEU A 59 14.10 16.13 -8.18
CA LEU A 59 13.05 17.08 -8.48
C LEU A 59 12.60 17.75 -7.18
N ALA A 60 12.66 19.09 -7.15
CA ALA A 60 12.13 19.83 -6.01
C ALA A 60 10.59 19.80 -6.01
N ALA A 61 10.01 19.49 -4.85
CA ALA A 61 8.57 19.56 -4.63
C ALA A 61 8.29 19.96 -3.18
N THR A 62 7.32 20.81 -2.99
CA THR A 62 6.80 21.15 -1.67
C THR A 62 5.96 19.98 -1.12
N PRO A 63 5.70 19.92 0.19
CA PRO A 63 4.85 18.86 0.76
C PRO A 63 3.47 18.74 0.09
N ILE A 64 2.84 19.86 -0.26
CA ILE A 64 1.53 19.85 -0.94
C ILE A 64 1.65 19.35 -2.37
N GLU A 65 2.63 19.82 -3.14
CA GLU A 65 2.88 19.32 -4.48
C GLU A 65 3.16 17.82 -4.50
N MET A 66 3.90 17.33 -3.49
CA MET A 66 4.12 15.89 -3.35
C MET A 66 2.81 15.12 -3.11
N ALA A 67 1.94 15.63 -2.24
CA ALA A 67 0.64 15.00 -1.98
C ALA A 67 -0.26 15.00 -3.23
N GLU A 68 -0.27 16.09 -3.98
CA GLU A 68 -1.00 16.23 -5.25
C GLU A 68 -0.45 15.27 -6.32
N MET A 69 0.88 15.12 -6.41
CA MET A 69 1.51 14.17 -7.34
C MET A 69 1.11 12.73 -7.03
N PHE A 70 1.09 12.33 -5.75
CA PHE A 70 0.64 11.00 -5.35
C PHE A 70 -0.84 10.78 -5.64
N ALA A 71 -1.69 11.78 -5.41
CA ALA A 71 -3.12 11.68 -5.71
C ALA A 71 -3.37 11.56 -7.23
N ALA A 72 -2.66 12.35 -8.04
CA ALA A 72 -2.74 12.29 -9.49
C ALA A 72 -2.24 10.96 -10.07
N ASP A 73 -1.13 10.41 -9.54
CA ASP A 73 -0.63 9.09 -9.94
C ASP A 73 -1.62 7.98 -9.59
N ARG A 74 -2.26 8.07 -8.44
CA ARG A 74 -3.30 7.15 -7.99
C ARG A 74 -4.56 7.23 -8.85
N GLU A 75 -4.98 8.42 -9.25
CA GLU A 75 -6.10 8.58 -10.16
C GLU A 75 -5.81 7.89 -11.50
N ILE A 76 -4.62 8.09 -12.07
CA ILE A 76 -4.19 7.39 -13.28
C ILE A 76 -4.15 5.87 -13.04
N HIS A 77 -3.62 5.41 -11.92
CA HIS A 77 -3.59 3.99 -11.54
C HIS A 77 -4.99 3.37 -11.49
N ASN A 78 -6.00 4.12 -11.06
CA ASN A 78 -7.38 3.65 -11.06
C ASN A 78 -8.01 3.63 -12.46
N THR A 79 -7.75 4.65 -13.28
CA THR A 79 -8.51 4.92 -14.50
C THR A 79 -7.83 4.50 -15.79
N HIS A 80 -6.56 4.07 -15.76
CA HIS A 80 -5.85 3.65 -16.95
C HIS A 80 -6.55 2.48 -17.66
N GLU A 81 -6.82 2.62 -18.95
CA GLU A 81 -7.67 1.70 -19.72
C GLU A 81 -7.05 0.29 -19.91
N GLY A 82 -5.71 0.18 -19.88
CA GLY A 82 -5.01 -1.08 -20.14
C GLY A 82 -4.91 -1.96 -18.90
N ASP A 83 -4.26 -1.47 -17.87
CA ASP A 83 -3.85 -2.22 -16.67
C ASP A 83 -4.19 -1.49 -15.37
N GLY A 84 -5.02 -0.46 -15.44
CA GLY A 84 -5.52 0.26 -14.27
C GLY A 84 -6.42 -0.63 -13.40
N ILE A 85 -6.57 -0.24 -12.15
CA ILE A 85 -7.33 -1.01 -11.16
C ILE A 85 -8.74 -1.32 -11.66
N ASN A 86 -9.47 -0.31 -12.17
CA ASN A 86 -10.84 -0.49 -12.63
C ASN A 86 -10.93 -1.41 -13.86
N ALA A 87 -9.99 -1.30 -14.81
CA ALA A 87 -9.94 -2.16 -16.00
C ALA A 87 -9.65 -3.63 -15.61
N CYS A 88 -8.71 -3.87 -14.72
CA CYS A 88 -8.40 -5.20 -14.20
C CYS A 88 -9.61 -5.83 -13.50
N LEU A 89 -10.26 -5.09 -12.60
CA LEU A 89 -11.44 -5.59 -11.90
C LEU A 89 -12.60 -5.88 -12.86
N ALA A 90 -12.84 -5.01 -13.85
CA ALA A 90 -13.87 -5.21 -14.86
C ALA A 90 -13.60 -6.45 -15.73
N SER A 91 -12.34 -6.82 -15.94
CA SER A 91 -11.95 -8.06 -16.66
C SER A 91 -12.01 -9.33 -15.81
N GLY A 92 -12.44 -9.25 -14.55
CA GLY A 92 -12.47 -10.40 -13.64
C GLY A 92 -11.13 -10.68 -12.92
N THR A 93 -10.18 -9.75 -12.99
CA THR A 93 -8.84 -9.88 -12.39
C THR A 93 -8.78 -9.17 -11.05
N THR A 94 -8.45 -9.88 -9.98
CA THR A 94 -8.17 -9.31 -8.65
C THR A 94 -6.91 -8.44 -8.70
N VAL A 95 -6.95 -7.27 -8.07
CA VAL A 95 -5.78 -6.38 -8.00
C VAL A 95 -5.19 -6.45 -6.60
N ILE A 96 -3.86 -6.57 -6.52
CA ILE A 96 -3.09 -6.50 -5.27
C ILE A 96 -2.09 -5.36 -5.41
N SER A 97 -2.25 -4.29 -4.65
CA SER A 97 -1.37 -3.12 -4.68
C SER A 97 -0.42 -3.08 -3.48
N ASP A 98 0.87 -2.86 -3.75
CA ASP A 98 1.85 -2.47 -2.71
C ASP A 98 1.74 -0.97 -2.51
N ARG A 99 1.13 -0.54 -1.42
CA ARG A 99 0.74 0.82 -1.06
C ARG A 99 -0.46 1.36 -1.84
N TYR A 100 -1.10 2.34 -1.20
CA TYR A 100 -2.22 3.11 -1.74
C TYR A 100 -2.40 4.41 -0.93
N TYR A 101 -3.60 5.02 -0.90
CA TYR A 101 -3.83 6.30 -0.20
C TYR A 101 -3.55 6.24 1.31
N TYR A 102 -3.55 5.08 1.94
CA TYR A 102 -3.20 4.94 3.37
C TYR A 102 -1.77 5.43 3.63
N SER A 103 -0.84 5.10 2.73
CA SER A 103 0.52 5.65 2.75
C SER A 103 0.51 7.18 2.65
N SER A 104 -0.26 7.77 1.73
CA SER A 104 -0.35 9.23 1.61
C SER A 104 -0.90 9.88 2.88
N LEU A 105 -1.96 9.30 3.47
CA LEU A 105 -2.53 9.78 4.73
C LEU A 105 -1.55 9.66 5.89
N ALA A 106 -0.73 8.61 5.93
CA ALA A 106 0.27 8.42 6.97
C ALA A 106 1.50 9.33 6.78
N TYR A 107 2.05 9.45 5.56
CA TYR A 107 3.28 10.19 5.29
C TYR A 107 3.03 11.68 5.07
N GLN A 108 2.24 12.04 4.06
CA GLN A 108 1.93 13.45 3.76
C GLN A 108 0.99 14.04 4.82
N GLY A 109 0.07 13.25 5.37
CA GLY A 109 -0.84 13.68 6.43
C GLY A 109 -0.14 14.10 7.72
N THR A 110 1.06 13.60 8.00
CA THR A 110 1.88 14.04 9.14
C THR A 110 2.28 15.53 9.03
N VAL A 111 2.49 16.01 7.79
CA VAL A 111 2.94 17.39 7.53
C VAL A 111 1.77 18.33 7.22
N LEU A 112 0.83 17.86 6.39
CA LEU A 112 -0.27 18.67 5.86
C LEU A 112 -1.56 18.57 6.67
N GLY A 113 -1.62 17.64 7.62
CA GLY A 113 -2.84 17.25 8.30
C GLY A 113 -3.65 16.23 7.49
N PHE A 114 -4.32 15.31 8.22
CA PHE A 114 -5.12 14.23 7.63
C PHE A 114 -6.19 14.76 6.67
N ASP A 115 -6.94 15.79 7.05
CA ASP A 115 -8.11 16.25 6.27
C ASP A 115 -7.71 16.84 4.92
N THR A 116 -6.55 17.49 4.82
CA THR A 116 -6.00 17.98 3.54
C THR A 116 -5.72 16.82 2.58
N VAL A 117 -5.03 15.79 3.08
CA VAL A 117 -4.66 14.62 2.25
C VAL A 117 -5.87 13.74 1.98
N ALA A 118 -6.79 13.62 2.94
CA ALA A 118 -8.05 12.90 2.76
C ALA A 118 -8.89 13.50 1.63
N LYS A 119 -8.98 14.84 1.55
CA LYS A 119 -9.68 15.52 0.49
C LYS A 119 -9.14 15.20 -0.90
N LEU A 120 -7.82 15.11 -1.05
CA LEU A 120 -7.18 14.78 -2.33
C LEU A 120 -7.45 13.32 -2.78
N ASN A 121 -7.72 12.43 -1.83
CA ASN A 121 -7.80 10.99 -2.09
C ASN A 121 -9.21 10.41 -1.91
N LEU A 122 -9.87 10.71 -0.80
CA LEU A 122 -11.15 10.09 -0.44
C LEU A 122 -12.36 10.81 -1.03
N ASP A 123 -12.21 12.09 -1.37
CA ASP A 123 -13.26 12.89 -2.02
C ASP A 123 -13.13 12.86 -3.56
N ASN A 124 -12.11 12.18 -4.09
CA ASN A 124 -11.94 11.99 -5.54
C ASN A 124 -12.69 10.72 -5.98
N GLU A 125 -13.75 10.89 -6.75
CA GLU A 125 -14.61 9.80 -7.25
C GLU A 125 -13.88 8.80 -8.17
N ASN A 126 -12.75 9.19 -8.75
CA ASN A 126 -11.91 8.35 -9.59
C ASN A 126 -10.96 7.45 -8.77
N ILE A 127 -10.85 7.69 -7.46
CA ILE A 127 -10.01 6.89 -6.57
C ILE A 127 -10.89 5.87 -5.82
N ARG A 128 -10.78 4.62 -6.23
CA ARG A 128 -11.58 3.52 -5.70
C ARG A 128 -11.17 3.16 -4.27
N ARG A 129 -12.16 2.92 -3.41
CA ARG A 129 -11.93 2.31 -2.10
C ARG A 129 -11.57 0.82 -2.27
N PRO A 130 -10.50 0.31 -1.62
CA PRO A 130 -10.18 -1.12 -1.60
C PRO A 130 -11.26 -1.95 -0.89
N ASP A 131 -11.38 -3.22 -1.29
CA ASP A 131 -12.21 -4.19 -0.57
C ASP A 131 -11.56 -4.61 0.76
N LEU A 132 -10.22 -4.56 0.81
CA LEU A 132 -9.43 -4.90 2.00
C LEU A 132 -8.08 -4.19 1.98
N CYS A 133 -7.71 -3.61 3.11
CA CYS A 133 -6.34 -3.16 3.39
C CYS A 133 -5.71 -4.08 4.44
N LEU A 134 -4.53 -4.62 4.13
CA LEU A 134 -3.70 -5.40 5.04
C LEU A 134 -2.51 -4.56 5.49
N PHE A 135 -2.45 -4.23 6.75
CA PHE A 135 -1.29 -3.56 7.32
C PHE A 135 -0.35 -4.58 7.94
N LEU A 136 0.84 -4.74 7.36
CA LEU A 136 1.88 -5.59 7.91
C LEU A 136 2.59 -4.86 9.06
N ASP A 137 2.15 -5.16 10.28
CA ASP A 137 2.69 -4.53 11.47
C ASP A 137 4.00 -5.19 11.89
N LEU A 138 5.09 -4.43 11.80
CA LEU A 138 6.44 -4.82 12.24
C LEU A 138 7.03 -3.68 13.06
N THR A 139 7.79 -4.02 14.10
CA THR A 139 8.47 -2.98 14.87
C THR A 139 9.61 -2.34 14.06
N PRO A 140 9.92 -1.06 14.30
CA PRO A 140 11.00 -0.37 13.62
C PRO A 140 12.35 -1.08 13.75
N GLU A 141 12.66 -1.66 14.91
CA GLU A 141 13.90 -2.41 15.14
C GLU A 141 14.04 -3.58 14.17
N ARG A 142 12.96 -4.38 14.05
CA ARG A 142 12.94 -5.54 13.15
C ARG A 142 12.93 -5.13 11.68
N SER A 143 12.29 -4.01 11.39
CA SER A 143 12.31 -3.41 10.05
C SER A 143 13.75 -3.05 9.65
N LEU A 144 14.47 -2.34 10.50
CA LEU A 144 15.87 -1.95 10.27
C LEU A 144 16.81 -3.16 10.14
N GLU A 145 16.62 -4.20 10.97
CA GLU A 145 17.37 -5.47 10.84
C GLU A 145 17.16 -6.09 9.46
N ARG A 146 15.93 -6.12 8.96
CA ARG A 146 15.60 -6.68 7.63
C ARG A 146 16.14 -5.84 6.49
N ILE A 147 16.13 -4.52 6.62
CA ILE A 147 16.68 -3.58 5.63
C ILE A 147 18.20 -3.72 5.59
N GLY A 148 18.88 -3.67 6.74
CA GLY A 148 20.34 -3.78 6.83
C GLY A 148 20.90 -5.13 6.37
N ALA A 149 20.09 -6.18 6.36
CA ALA A 149 20.46 -7.48 5.80
C ALA A 149 20.41 -7.52 4.25
N ARG A 150 19.88 -6.49 3.58
CA ARG A 150 19.86 -6.37 2.12
C ARG A 150 21.12 -5.64 1.65
N ALA A 151 22.09 -6.37 1.09
CA ALA A 151 23.45 -5.88 0.80
C ALA A 151 23.57 -4.75 -0.24
N ASP A 152 22.50 -4.38 -0.97
CA ASP A 152 22.57 -3.52 -2.15
C ASP A 152 21.60 -2.33 -2.17
N VAL A 153 21.00 -1.95 -1.04
CA VAL A 153 20.06 -0.82 -1.00
C VAL A 153 20.72 0.37 -0.31
N PRO A 154 20.87 1.54 -0.99
CA PRO A 154 21.30 2.76 -0.32
C PRO A 154 20.35 3.07 0.85
N THR A 155 20.90 3.41 2.00
CA THR A 155 20.12 3.86 3.16
C THR A 155 19.37 5.12 2.76
N GLU A 156 18.07 5.01 2.50
CA GLU A 156 17.23 6.17 2.23
C GLU A 156 17.06 7.00 3.50
N ILE A 157 16.82 8.31 3.33
CA ILE A 157 16.66 9.31 4.41
C ILE A 157 15.57 8.88 5.43
N TYR A 158 14.69 7.97 5.03
CA TYR A 158 13.53 7.49 5.79
C TYR A 158 13.80 6.26 6.67
N GLU A 159 15.05 5.76 6.75
CA GLU A 159 15.39 4.51 7.45
C GLU A 159 15.93 4.74 8.87
N ASN A 160 15.64 5.88 9.48
CA ASN A 160 15.97 6.01 10.89
C ASN A 160 14.84 5.50 11.79
N ARG A 161 15.19 4.93 12.94
CA ARG A 161 14.28 4.34 13.91
C ARG A 161 13.14 5.30 14.29
N GLU A 162 13.46 6.53 14.64
CA GLU A 162 12.50 7.53 15.10
C GLU A 162 11.47 7.87 14.00
N TYR A 163 11.92 7.95 12.76
CA TYR A 163 11.04 8.15 11.61
C TYR A 163 10.08 6.98 11.43
N LEU A 164 10.58 5.74 11.49
CA LEU A 164 9.74 4.54 11.36
C LEU A 164 8.75 4.39 12.52
N GLU A 165 9.15 4.72 13.77
CA GLU A 165 8.25 4.74 14.92
C GLU A 165 7.11 5.73 14.73
N ARG A 166 7.43 6.95 14.32
CA ARG A 166 6.43 7.99 14.03
C ARG A 166 5.51 7.58 12.90
N THR A 167 6.06 7.06 11.80
CA THR A 167 5.28 6.60 10.65
C THR A 167 4.33 5.48 11.03
N ARG A 168 4.82 4.47 11.75
CA ARG A 168 3.98 3.37 12.25
C ARG A 168 2.83 3.92 13.11
N LYS A 169 3.11 4.82 14.05
CA LYS A 169 2.08 5.47 14.86
C LYS A 169 1.05 6.20 13.99
N THR A 170 1.50 6.97 13.00
CA THR A 170 0.58 7.72 12.12
C THR A 170 -0.30 6.78 11.29
N PHE A 171 0.19 5.60 10.90
CA PHE A 171 -0.68 4.59 10.27
C PHE A 171 -1.82 4.17 11.22
N PHE A 172 -1.53 3.88 12.48
CA PHE A 172 -2.59 3.50 13.44
C PHE A 172 -3.60 4.62 13.65
N ASP A 173 -3.13 5.86 13.86
CA ASP A 173 -3.98 7.03 14.02
C ASP A 173 -4.87 7.26 12.76
N THR A 174 -4.32 6.99 11.58
CA THR A 174 -5.04 7.05 10.30
C THR A 174 -6.10 5.95 10.19
N PHE A 175 -5.76 4.72 10.59
CA PHE A 175 -6.68 3.58 10.51
C PHE A 175 -7.88 3.72 11.43
N GLU A 176 -7.72 4.29 12.62
CA GLU A 176 -8.86 4.57 13.50
C GLU A 176 -9.86 5.49 12.80
N ARG A 177 -9.39 6.59 12.21
CA ARG A 177 -10.23 7.53 11.46
C ARG A 177 -10.89 6.91 10.22
N LEU A 178 -10.19 6.01 9.53
CA LEU A 178 -10.69 5.35 8.32
C LEU A 178 -11.69 4.23 8.65
N LYS A 179 -11.51 3.50 9.74
CA LYS A 179 -12.49 2.51 10.23
C LYS A 179 -13.83 3.16 10.57
N GLU A 180 -13.84 4.36 11.15
CA GLU A 180 -15.05 5.15 11.36
C GLU A 180 -15.77 5.50 10.05
N ARG A 181 -15.04 5.55 8.93
CA ARG A 181 -15.57 5.75 7.57
C ARG A 181 -15.94 4.44 6.86
N GLY A 182 -15.90 3.30 7.56
CA GLY A 182 -16.27 1.99 7.04
C GLY A 182 -15.19 1.31 6.19
N GLU A 183 -13.92 1.69 6.34
CA GLU A 183 -12.79 0.99 5.69
C GLU A 183 -12.56 -0.38 6.33
N ASN A 184 -12.35 -1.38 5.48
CA ASN A 184 -12.01 -2.73 5.92
C ASN A 184 -10.48 -2.86 6.03
N ILE A 185 -9.96 -2.73 7.25
CA ILE A 185 -8.53 -2.72 7.54
C ILE A 185 -8.22 -3.82 8.54
N ILE A 186 -7.34 -4.74 8.16
CA ILE A 186 -6.85 -5.83 9.02
C ILE A 186 -5.36 -5.61 9.30
N ILE A 187 -5.01 -5.62 10.58
CA ILE A 187 -3.62 -5.53 11.03
C ILE A 187 -3.09 -6.96 11.14
N ILE A 188 -2.03 -7.24 10.40
CA ILE A 188 -1.33 -8.52 10.38
C ILE A 188 -0.04 -8.40 11.19
N ASP A 189 0.11 -9.19 12.23
CA ASP A 189 1.39 -9.34 12.90
C ASP A 189 2.42 -9.91 11.89
N ALA A 190 3.38 -9.08 11.49
CA ALA A 190 4.44 -9.43 10.52
C ALA A 190 5.69 -10.04 11.17
N TYR A 191 5.58 -10.43 12.45
CA TYR A 191 6.61 -11.15 13.17
C TYR A 191 6.55 -12.64 12.89
N GLY A 192 7.72 -13.29 12.80
CA GLY A 192 7.84 -14.73 12.53
C GLY A 192 8.47 -15.03 11.18
N SER A 193 8.40 -16.27 10.77
CA SER A 193 8.86 -16.73 9.46
C SER A 193 7.97 -16.20 8.33
N VAL A 194 8.50 -16.22 7.12
CA VAL A 194 7.78 -15.79 5.92
C VAL A 194 6.48 -16.58 5.75
N ASP A 195 6.50 -17.88 6.03
CA ASP A 195 5.35 -18.77 5.88
C ASP A 195 4.28 -18.54 6.95
N GLU A 196 4.68 -18.27 8.21
CA GLU A 196 3.72 -17.92 9.28
C GLU A 196 2.96 -16.62 8.96
N VAL A 197 3.67 -15.61 8.47
CA VAL A 197 3.04 -14.35 8.04
C VAL A 197 2.12 -14.59 6.83
N ALA A 198 2.58 -15.39 5.85
CA ALA A 198 1.76 -15.74 4.68
C ALA A 198 0.48 -16.51 5.07
N GLN A 199 0.53 -17.32 6.12
CA GLN A 199 -0.65 -18.01 6.62
C GLN A 199 -1.65 -17.03 7.25
N ARG A 200 -1.20 -16.12 8.13
CA ARG A 200 -2.06 -15.06 8.72
C ARG A 200 -2.72 -14.21 7.65
N ILE A 201 -1.99 -13.84 6.59
CA ILE A 201 -2.52 -13.10 5.45
C ILE A 201 -3.60 -13.91 4.72
N SER A 202 -3.34 -15.19 4.47
CA SER A 202 -4.31 -16.07 3.80
C SER A 202 -5.60 -16.19 4.61
N ASP A 203 -5.49 -16.38 5.92
CA ASP A 203 -6.64 -16.49 6.83
C ASP A 203 -7.48 -15.19 6.84
N ALA A 204 -6.84 -14.03 6.66
CA ALA A 204 -7.51 -12.74 6.56
C ALA A 204 -8.14 -12.49 5.19
N VAL A 205 -7.52 -12.97 4.11
CA VAL A 205 -7.93 -12.68 2.73
C VAL A 205 -8.98 -13.66 2.22
N LEU A 206 -8.83 -14.94 2.50
CA LEU A 206 -9.71 -15.95 1.88
C LEU A 206 -11.21 -15.75 2.14
N PRO A 207 -11.64 -15.30 3.33
CA PRO A 207 -13.06 -15.05 3.60
C PRO A 207 -13.73 -14.01 2.70
N ILE A 208 -12.97 -13.07 2.10
CA ILE A 208 -13.58 -12.08 1.19
C ILE A 208 -13.95 -12.65 -0.18
N PHE A 209 -13.56 -13.90 -0.48
CA PHE A 209 -13.89 -14.62 -1.70
C PHE A 209 -14.98 -15.71 -1.49
N GLU A 210 -15.44 -15.88 -0.26
CA GLU A 210 -16.51 -16.79 0.10
C GLU A 210 -17.88 -16.09 0.06
#